data_b2680545a90b0bcb72a3b17cac6ac25c
#
_entry.id   b2680545a90b0bcb72a3b17cac6ac25c
#
_cell.length_a   1.000
_cell.length_b   1.000
_cell.length_c   1.000
_cell.angle_alpha   90.00
_cell.angle_beta   90.00
_cell.angle_gamma   90.00
#
_symmetry.space_group_name_H-M   'P 1'
#
loop_
_entity.id
_entity.type
_entity.pdbx_description
1 polymer ?
#
loop_
_entity_poly.entity_id
_entity_poly.type
_entity_poly.pdbx_seq_one_letter_code
_entity_poly.pdbx_strand_id
1 'polypeptide(L)'
;DLCRRVLTDIYYPQYADADPSKLPPTTRLALLQMDPRNVTLEPEYYHEIDLARYAPRKPLLWLWEMFDRSPLGENVDLGIHFRRILARHVFASCGKNFKAFTFVRFSFGYNMHVGNGVVIHRHVLMDDRGGIEIGDGASVSDFANVYSHSHNIVDARIVYTPKTVIGKGVRITYHATILAGTHIAADSMIGTGSIVPTSTEPHRASVGGPAPKAKEQSPAPRA
;
A
#
# COMPACT_ATOMS: atom_id res chain seq x y z
N ASP A 1 11.23 -1.94 19.79
CA ASP A 1 12.34 -2.86 20.05
C ASP A 1 12.28 -4.13 19.18
N LEU A 2 11.13 -4.80 19.10
CA LEU A 2 10.97 -6.00 18.27
C LEU A 2 11.31 -5.75 16.79
N CYS A 3 10.82 -4.67 16.18
CA CYS A 3 11.07 -4.37 14.77
C CYS A 3 12.56 -4.17 14.49
N ARG A 4 13.25 -3.43 15.36
CA ARG A 4 14.71 -3.27 15.28
C ARG A 4 15.42 -4.62 15.32
N ARG A 5 15.04 -5.49 16.27
CA ARG A 5 15.66 -6.81 16.43
C ARG A 5 15.45 -7.66 15.18
N VAL A 6 14.22 -7.77 14.69
CA VAL A 6 13.91 -8.54 13.47
C VAL A 6 14.71 -8.01 12.28
N LEU A 7 14.80 -6.70 12.08
CA LEU A 7 15.59 -6.13 10.99
C LEU A 7 17.09 -6.36 11.17
N THR A 8 17.60 -6.29 12.39
CA THR A 8 19.01 -6.62 12.66
C THR A 8 19.30 -8.09 12.35
N ASP A 9 18.41 -8.99 12.74
CA ASP A 9 18.55 -10.44 12.47
C ASP A 9 18.50 -10.74 10.94
N ILE A 10 17.70 -9.99 10.19
CA ILE A 10 17.62 -10.14 8.72
C ILE A 10 18.87 -9.62 8.02
N TYR A 11 19.37 -8.46 8.40
CA TYR A 11 20.40 -7.74 7.63
C TYR A 11 21.81 -7.87 8.20
N TYR A 12 21.91 -8.01 9.53
CA TYR A 12 23.17 -7.96 10.26
C TYR A 12 23.20 -8.95 11.43
N PRO A 13 22.86 -10.24 11.23
CA PRO A 13 22.74 -11.22 12.32
C PRO A 13 24.00 -11.32 13.17
N GLN A 14 25.17 -11.11 12.58
CA GLN A 14 26.46 -11.13 13.26
C GLN A 14 26.64 -9.99 14.29
N TYR A 15 25.78 -8.98 14.25
CA TYR A 15 25.83 -7.83 15.16
C TYR A 15 24.61 -7.73 16.10
N ALA A 16 23.79 -8.79 16.17
CA ALA A 16 22.55 -8.77 16.96
C ALA A 16 22.78 -8.39 18.42
N ASP A 17 23.87 -8.87 19.00
CA ASP A 17 24.26 -8.63 20.40
C ASP A 17 25.51 -7.73 20.55
N ALA A 18 25.95 -7.08 19.45
CA ALA A 18 27.13 -6.25 19.48
C ALA A 18 26.89 -4.90 20.19
N ASP A 19 27.89 -4.41 20.88
CA ASP A 19 27.92 -3.04 21.39
C ASP A 19 28.18 -2.07 20.23
N PRO A 20 27.20 -1.23 19.84
CA PRO A 20 27.38 -0.33 18.69
C PRO A 20 28.54 0.65 18.85
N SER A 21 28.93 1.00 20.08
CA SER A 21 30.02 1.93 20.34
C SER A 21 31.40 1.40 19.90
N LYS A 22 31.52 0.09 19.83
CA LYS A 22 32.76 -0.62 19.45
C LYS A 22 32.86 -0.93 17.96
N LEU A 23 31.81 -0.63 17.19
CA LEU A 23 31.75 -0.95 15.77
C LEU A 23 32.33 0.20 14.91
N PRO A 24 32.85 -0.12 13.72
CA PRO A 24 33.24 0.90 12.74
C PRO A 24 32.10 1.89 12.47
N PRO A 25 32.38 3.17 12.21
CA PRO A 25 31.35 4.21 12.05
C PRO A 25 30.26 3.87 11.01
N THR A 26 30.65 3.31 9.87
CA THR A 26 29.72 2.91 8.79
C THR A 26 28.80 1.77 9.22
N THR A 27 29.32 0.76 9.89
CA THR A 27 28.54 -0.36 10.42
C THR A 27 27.56 0.13 11.49
N ARG A 28 28.04 0.98 12.40
CA ARG A 28 27.19 1.58 13.44
C ARG A 28 26.07 2.41 12.81
N LEU A 29 26.36 3.24 11.80
CA LEU A 29 25.34 4.02 11.10
C LEU A 29 24.28 3.14 10.46
N ALA A 30 24.68 2.05 9.79
CA ALA A 30 23.76 1.10 9.18
C ALA A 30 22.86 0.41 10.21
N LEU A 31 23.43 -0.04 11.33
CA LEU A 31 22.65 -0.65 12.43
C LEU A 31 21.67 0.33 13.07
N LEU A 32 22.04 1.60 13.19
CA LEU A 32 21.14 2.63 13.72
C LEU A 32 19.89 2.79 12.83
N GLN A 33 19.99 2.57 11.51
CA GLN A 33 18.84 2.64 10.60
C GLN A 33 17.89 1.43 10.75
N MET A 34 18.29 0.35 11.40
CA MET A 34 17.38 -0.75 11.71
C MET A 34 16.36 -0.37 12.81
N ASP A 35 16.64 0.68 13.57
CA ASP A 35 15.70 1.21 14.57
C ASP A 35 14.79 2.26 13.92
N PRO A 36 13.47 2.02 13.84
CA PRO A 36 12.53 2.95 13.22
C PRO A 36 12.48 4.34 13.88
N ARG A 37 12.99 4.48 15.12
CA ARG A 37 13.09 5.78 15.80
C ARG A 37 14.16 6.70 15.20
N ASN A 38 15.13 6.12 14.50
CA ASN A 38 16.22 6.86 13.85
C ASN A 38 15.94 7.17 12.38
N VAL A 39 14.80 6.79 11.87
CA VAL A 39 14.40 6.96 10.46
C VAL A 39 13.24 7.93 10.38
N THR A 40 13.29 8.86 9.47
CA THR A 40 12.14 9.68 9.07
C THR A 40 11.55 9.09 7.80
N LEU A 41 10.28 8.71 7.84
CA LEU A 41 9.56 8.20 6.68
C LEU A 41 8.81 9.33 5.98
N GLU A 42 8.56 9.16 4.69
CA GLU A 42 7.89 10.15 3.86
C GLU A 42 6.58 10.72 4.47
N PRO A 43 5.70 9.91 5.07
CA PRO A 43 4.48 10.43 5.70
C PRO A 43 4.68 11.49 6.78
N GLU A 44 5.85 11.53 7.40
CA GLU A 44 6.17 12.51 8.45
C GLU A 44 6.40 13.93 7.90
N TYR A 45 6.45 14.09 6.57
CA TYR A 45 6.47 15.39 5.89
C TYR A 45 5.09 15.94 5.57
N TYR A 46 4.02 15.14 5.73
CA TYR A 46 2.65 15.57 5.40
C TYR A 46 1.97 16.18 6.60
N HIS A 47 1.37 17.37 6.41
CA HIS A 47 0.74 18.05 7.54
C HIS A 47 -0.58 17.44 7.99
N GLU A 48 -1.25 16.67 7.15
CA GLU A 48 -2.48 15.95 7.48
C GLU A 48 -2.24 14.67 8.27
N ILE A 49 -0.99 14.36 8.63
CA ILE A 49 -0.66 13.19 9.45
C ILE A 49 -1.29 13.28 10.84
N ASP A 50 -1.98 12.23 11.24
CA ASP A 50 -2.39 12.03 12.63
C ASP A 50 -1.27 11.27 13.37
N LEU A 51 -0.45 12.02 14.09
CA LEU A 51 0.70 11.45 14.80
C LEU A 51 0.32 10.42 15.85
N ALA A 52 -0.83 10.55 16.50
CA ALA A 52 -1.29 9.59 17.50
C ALA A 52 -1.64 8.24 16.86
N ARG A 53 -2.21 8.26 15.66
CA ARG A 53 -2.52 7.07 14.88
C ARG A 53 -1.29 6.51 14.17
N TYR A 54 -0.38 7.36 13.75
CA TYR A 54 0.81 6.99 12.97
C TYR A 54 1.92 6.38 13.82
N ALA A 55 2.23 6.98 14.98
CA ALA A 55 3.38 6.59 15.80
C ALA A 55 3.42 5.09 16.14
N PRO A 56 2.33 4.41 16.51
CA PRO A 56 2.36 2.98 16.77
C PRO A 56 2.54 2.13 15.50
N ARG A 57 2.28 2.69 14.31
CA ARG A 57 2.37 2.00 13.02
C ARG A 57 3.71 2.19 12.31
N LYS A 58 4.38 3.30 12.55
CA LYS A 58 5.68 3.61 11.95
C LYS A 58 6.70 2.46 12.04
N PRO A 59 6.89 1.79 13.19
CA PRO A 59 7.81 0.66 13.25
C PRO A 59 7.42 -0.49 12.33
N LEU A 60 6.13 -0.75 12.15
CA LEU A 60 5.62 -1.81 11.29
C LEU A 60 5.71 -1.44 9.81
N LEU A 61 5.52 -0.16 9.47
CA LEU A 61 5.72 0.38 8.13
C LEU A 61 7.18 0.23 7.72
N TRP A 62 8.09 0.63 8.58
CA TRP A 62 9.52 0.46 8.35
C TRP A 62 9.93 -1.01 8.22
N LEU A 63 9.39 -1.87 9.08
CA LEU A 63 9.61 -3.32 9.00
C LEU A 63 9.08 -3.90 7.69
N TRP A 64 7.90 -3.48 7.22
CA TRP A 64 7.34 -3.90 5.93
C TRP A 64 8.27 -3.50 4.77
N GLU A 65 8.65 -2.24 4.70
CA GLU A 65 9.50 -1.74 3.64
C GLU A 65 10.89 -2.41 3.61
N MET A 66 11.48 -2.60 4.76
CA MET A 66 12.79 -3.24 4.86
C MET A 66 12.72 -4.74 4.60
N PHE A 67 11.66 -5.42 5.06
CA PHE A 67 11.44 -6.82 4.71
C PHE A 67 11.36 -7.01 3.20
N ASP A 68 10.65 -6.16 2.50
CA ASP A 68 10.51 -6.21 1.04
C ASP A 68 11.84 -6.00 0.31
N ARG A 69 12.79 -5.28 0.89
CA ARG A 69 14.15 -5.08 0.32
C ARG A 69 15.09 -6.23 0.62
N SER A 70 14.71 -7.17 1.46
CA SER A 70 15.51 -8.35 1.78
C SER A 70 15.19 -9.51 0.83
N PRO A 71 16.10 -10.48 0.68
CA PRO A 71 15.82 -11.73 -0.07
C PRO A 71 14.59 -12.49 0.46
N LEU A 72 14.25 -12.33 1.74
CA LEU A 72 13.07 -12.95 2.35
C LEU A 72 11.76 -12.37 1.78
N GLY A 73 11.75 -11.09 1.41
CA GLY A 73 10.60 -10.43 0.83
C GLY A 73 10.22 -10.99 -0.54
N GLU A 74 11.18 -11.50 -1.31
CA GLU A 74 10.94 -12.12 -2.61
C GLU A 74 10.40 -13.57 -2.49
N ASN A 75 10.51 -14.22 -1.35
CA ASN A 75 9.85 -15.50 -1.11
C ASN A 75 8.34 -15.28 -1.04
N VAL A 76 7.62 -15.75 -2.06
CA VAL A 76 6.19 -15.46 -2.24
C VAL A 76 5.35 -15.96 -1.07
N ASP A 77 5.58 -17.20 -0.63
CA ASP A 77 4.77 -17.79 0.44
C ASP A 77 5.04 -17.12 1.79
N LEU A 78 6.29 -17.05 2.20
CA LEU A 78 6.72 -16.35 3.41
C LEU A 78 6.27 -14.89 3.39
N GLY A 79 6.48 -14.20 2.26
CA GLY A 79 6.18 -12.78 2.11
C GLY A 79 4.69 -12.47 2.25
N ILE A 80 3.81 -13.25 1.62
CA ILE A 80 2.36 -13.09 1.74
C ILE A 80 1.91 -13.30 3.19
N HIS A 81 2.43 -14.33 3.86
CA HIS A 81 2.10 -14.59 5.26
C HIS A 81 2.56 -13.45 6.18
N PHE A 82 3.79 -13.00 6.01
CA PHE A 82 4.35 -11.94 6.83
C PHE A 82 3.61 -10.62 6.65
N ARG A 83 3.39 -10.19 5.38
CA ARG A 83 2.65 -8.95 5.09
C ARG A 83 1.20 -9.00 5.57
N ARG A 84 0.56 -10.17 5.54
CA ARG A 84 -0.79 -10.36 6.11
C ARG A 84 -0.82 -10.14 7.63
N ILE A 85 0.22 -10.57 8.35
CA ILE A 85 0.35 -10.31 9.79
C ILE A 85 0.49 -8.81 10.02
N LEU A 86 1.41 -8.15 9.31
CA LEU A 86 1.65 -6.72 9.46
C LEU A 86 0.40 -5.89 9.11
N ALA A 87 -0.29 -6.23 8.02
CA ALA A 87 -1.47 -5.51 7.54
C ALA A 87 -2.57 -5.37 8.60
N ARG A 88 -2.75 -6.40 9.45
CA ARG A 88 -3.74 -6.38 10.55
C ARG A 88 -3.45 -5.34 11.63
N HIS A 89 -2.20 -4.90 11.73
CA HIS A 89 -1.75 -3.91 12.71
C HIS A 89 -1.50 -2.54 12.09
N VAL A 90 -1.21 -2.51 10.80
CA VAL A 90 -0.95 -1.27 10.05
C VAL A 90 -2.25 -0.66 9.57
N PHE A 91 -3.15 -1.44 8.95
CA PHE A 91 -4.40 -0.93 8.39
C PHE A 91 -5.45 -0.64 9.48
N ALA A 92 -6.39 0.26 9.17
CA ALA A 92 -7.55 0.49 10.01
C ALA A 92 -8.39 -0.77 10.16
N SER A 93 -8.56 -1.52 9.07
CA SER A 93 -9.13 -2.87 9.07
C SER A 93 -8.55 -3.71 7.94
N CYS A 94 -8.39 -5.02 8.21
CA CYS A 94 -7.90 -5.98 7.23
C CYS A 94 -8.67 -7.29 7.35
N GLY A 95 -9.37 -7.65 6.27
CA GLY A 95 -10.17 -8.87 6.18
C GLY A 95 -9.33 -10.15 6.11
N LYS A 96 -10.04 -11.29 6.10
CA LYS A 96 -9.42 -12.62 5.98
C LYS A 96 -8.82 -12.82 4.59
N ASN A 97 -7.77 -13.66 4.51
CA ASN A 97 -7.13 -14.07 3.26
C ASN A 97 -6.56 -12.92 2.42
N PHE A 98 -6.22 -11.79 3.04
CA PHE A 98 -5.49 -10.71 2.40
C PHE A 98 -4.14 -11.21 1.87
N LYS A 99 -3.78 -10.79 0.66
CA LYS A 99 -2.49 -11.07 0.03
C LYS A 99 -1.86 -9.78 -0.49
N ALA A 100 -0.63 -9.52 -0.11
CA ALA A 100 0.19 -8.47 -0.71
C ALA A 100 1.51 -9.06 -1.19
N PHE A 101 1.89 -8.71 -2.41
CA PHE A 101 3.20 -9.05 -2.99
C PHE A 101 4.24 -7.99 -2.61
N THR A 102 5.45 -8.10 -3.14
CA THR A 102 6.57 -7.21 -2.82
C THR A 102 6.33 -5.76 -3.28
N PHE A 103 6.90 -4.83 -2.53
CA PHE A 103 6.92 -3.41 -2.85
C PHE A 103 5.54 -2.74 -2.95
N VAL A 104 4.55 -3.27 -2.24
CA VAL A 104 3.30 -2.54 -1.99
C VAL A 104 3.59 -1.42 -1.01
N ARG A 105 3.24 -0.18 -1.38
CA ARG A 105 3.44 1.01 -0.56
C ARG A 105 2.12 1.68 -0.22
N PHE A 106 2.07 2.26 0.94
CA PHE A 106 0.97 3.12 1.42
C PHE A 106 1.55 4.28 2.23
N SER A 107 0.81 5.39 2.28
CA SER A 107 1.28 6.59 2.98
C SER A 107 1.20 6.40 4.49
N PHE A 108 0.00 6.29 5.03
CA PHE A 108 -0.22 6.19 6.47
C PHE A 108 -0.55 4.77 6.94
N GLY A 109 -1.19 3.97 6.13
CA GLY A 109 -1.74 2.66 6.46
C GLY A 109 -3.00 2.74 7.34
N TYR A 110 -3.05 3.65 8.30
CA TYR A 110 -4.17 3.77 9.23
C TYR A 110 -5.47 4.29 8.60
N ASN A 111 -5.46 4.71 7.35
CA ASN A 111 -6.65 5.09 6.59
C ASN A 111 -7.07 4.03 5.54
N MET A 112 -6.43 2.86 5.58
CA MET A 112 -6.78 1.73 4.72
C MET A 112 -7.85 0.85 5.36
N HIS A 113 -8.95 0.60 4.66
CA HIS A 113 -9.94 -0.40 5.02
C HIS A 113 -9.99 -1.47 3.93
N VAL A 114 -9.61 -2.70 4.28
CA VAL A 114 -9.42 -3.77 3.30
C VAL A 114 -10.33 -4.95 3.63
N GLY A 115 -11.12 -5.37 2.65
CA GLY A 115 -12.05 -6.49 2.75
C GLY A 115 -11.39 -7.87 2.72
N ASN A 116 -12.23 -8.90 2.66
CA ASN A 116 -11.78 -10.29 2.61
C ASN A 116 -11.29 -10.67 1.21
N GLY A 117 -10.26 -11.51 1.14
CA GLY A 117 -9.77 -12.08 -0.12
C GLY A 117 -9.16 -11.06 -1.08
N VAL A 118 -8.85 -9.86 -0.62
CA VAL A 118 -8.20 -8.83 -1.43
C VAL A 118 -6.78 -9.24 -1.78
N VAL A 119 -6.39 -8.98 -3.04
CA VAL A 119 -5.04 -9.24 -3.55
C VAL A 119 -4.43 -7.95 -4.09
N ILE A 120 -3.26 -7.59 -3.58
CA ILE A 120 -2.47 -6.45 -4.06
C ILE A 120 -1.14 -6.98 -4.60
N HIS A 121 -0.88 -6.73 -5.87
CA HIS A 121 0.32 -7.21 -6.55
C HIS A 121 1.52 -6.27 -6.35
N ARG A 122 2.62 -6.57 -7.05
CA ARG A 122 3.91 -5.89 -6.89
C ARG A 122 3.88 -4.43 -7.29
N HIS A 123 4.66 -3.62 -6.58
CA HIS A 123 4.88 -2.20 -6.89
C HIS A 123 3.60 -1.36 -6.97
N VAL A 124 2.57 -1.75 -6.24
CA VAL A 124 1.34 -0.97 -6.13
C VAL A 124 1.51 0.12 -5.09
N LEU A 125 1.13 1.35 -5.47
CA LEU A 125 1.03 2.48 -4.54
C LEU A 125 -0.42 2.68 -4.11
N MET A 126 -0.64 2.66 -2.80
CA MET A 126 -1.89 3.00 -2.12
C MET A 126 -1.69 4.28 -1.32
N ASP A 127 -1.99 5.41 -1.91
CA ASP A 127 -1.88 6.68 -1.21
C ASP A 127 -3.14 6.96 -0.39
N ASP A 128 -3.11 6.49 0.85
CA ASP A 128 -4.25 6.51 1.76
C ASP A 128 -4.38 7.79 2.59
N ARG A 129 -3.84 8.93 2.13
CA ARG A 129 -3.89 10.21 2.85
C ARG A 129 -5.33 10.65 3.16
N GLY A 130 -6.26 10.49 2.20
CA GLY A 130 -7.69 10.73 2.37
C GLY A 130 -8.52 9.49 2.71
N GLY A 131 -7.89 8.33 2.71
CA GLY A 131 -8.51 7.05 2.97
C GLY A 131 -8.83 6.24 1.71
N ILE A 132 -8.61 4.93 1.81
CA ILE A 132 -8.92 3.97 0.76
C ILE A 132 -9.74 2.82 1.34
N GLU A 133 -10.89 2.55 0.74
CA GLU A 133 -11.71 1.38 1.04
C GLU A 133 -11.63 0.37 -0.11
N ILE A 134 -11.37 -0.90 0.20
CA ILE A 134 -11.26 -1.97 -0.79
C ILE A 134 -12.23 -3.09 -0.42
N GLY A 135 -13.20 -3.34 -1.27
CA GLY A 135 -14.22 -4.36 -1.08
C GLY A 135 -13.70 -5.78 -1.23
N ASP A 136 -14.48 -6.75 -0.73
CA ASP A 136 -14.16 -8.17 -0.75
C ASP A 136 -13.82 -8.67 -2.15
N GLY A 137 -12.79 -9.49 -2.26
CA GLY A 137 -12.38 -10.14 -3.51
C GLY A 137 -11.79 -9.22 -4.58
N ALA A 138 -11.60 -7.93 -4.28
CA ALA A 138 -10.97 -7.02 -5.22
C ALA A 138 -9.49 -7.36 -5.43
N SER A 139 -8.97 -7.02 -6.62
CA SER A 139 -7.56 -7.19 -6.95
C SER A 139 -6.98 -5.95 -7.61
N VAL A 140 -5.73 -5.63 -7.24
CA VAL A 140 -4.95 -4.52 -7.80
C VAL A 140 -3.66 -5.09 -8.35
N SER A 141 -3.49 -5.01 -9.67
CA SER A 141 -2.34 -5.61 -10.37
C SER A 141 -1.09 -4.72 -10.31
N ASP A 142 0.01 -5.27 -10.77
CA ASP A 142 1.35 -4.68 -10.67
C ASP A 142 1.40 -3.25 -11.24
N PHE A 143 2.12 -2.39 -10.54
CA PHE A 143 2.37 -0.98 -10.91
C PHE A 143 1.11 -0.11 -11.01
N ALA A 144 -0.04 -0.57 -10.55
CA ALA A 144 -1.21 0.29 -10.44
C ALA A 144 -1.05 1.26 -9.26
N ASN A 145 -1.66 2.44 -9.38
CA ASN A 145 -1.63 3.46 -8.35
C ASN A 145 -3.04 3.87 -7.96
N VAL A 146 -3.29 3.98 -6.67
CA VAL A 146 -4.57 4.42 -6.11
C VAL A 146 -4.30 5.63 -5.20
N TYR A 147 -4.86 6.77 -5.57
CA TYR A 147 -4.69 8.01 -4.84
C TYR A 147 -5.95 8.38 -4.07
N SER A 148 -5.79 8.99 -2.91
CA SER A 148 -6.85 9.61 -2.12
C SER A 148 -6.50 11.03 -1.71
N HIS A 149 -5.54 11.68 -2.37
CA HIS A 149 -5.27 13.10 -2.23
C HIS A 149 -5.04 13.77 -3.58
N SER A 150 -5.23 15.07 -3.61
CA SER A 150 -4.82 15.94 -4.71
C SER A 150 -4.47 17.32 -4.18
N HIS A 151 -3.81 18.12 -5.02
CA HIS A 151 -3.42 19.48 -4.67
C HIS A 151 -4.25 20.51 -5.44
N ASN A 152 -4.41 21.68 -4.85
CA ASN A 152 -4.98 22.82 -5.56
C ASN A 152 -3.99 23.27 -6.65
N ILE A 153 -4.53 23.60 -7.83
CA ILE A 153 -3.73 23.96 -9.00
C ILE A 153 -3.00 25.30 -8.84
N VAL A 154 -3.57 26.21 -8.05
CA VAL A 154 -3.03 27.56 -7.85
C VAL A 154 -2.12 27.60 -6.63
N ASP A 155 -2.49 26.93 -5.55
CA ASP A 155 -1.71 26.84 -4.32
C ASP A 155 -1.53 25.37 -3.90
N ALA A 156 -0.39 24.80 -4.23
CA ALA A 156 -0.07 23.39 -3.94
C ALA A 156 -0.03 23.06 -2.43
N ARG A 157 -0.01 24.07 -1.54
CA ARG A 157 -0.09 23.86 -0.07
C ARG A 157 -1.50 23.44 0.37
N ILE A 158 -2.51 23.75 -0.45
CA ILE A 158 -3.88 23.32 -0.20
C ILE A 158 -4.02 21.90 -0.72
N VAL A 159 -4.20 20.96 0.22
CA VAL A 159 -4.36 19.54 -0.04
C VAL A 159 -5.82 19.14 0.13
N TYR A 160 -6.37 18.44 -0.84
CA TYR A 160 -7.67 17.80 -0.78
C TYR A 160 -7.48 16.31 -0.54
N THR A 161 -8.20 15.76 0.42
CA THR A 161 -8.06 14.34 0.82
C THR A 161 -9.41 13.59 0.71
N PRO A 162 -10.00 13.51 -0.50
CA PRO A 162 -11.24 12.76 -0.67
C PRO A 162 -10.96 11.25 -0.63
N LYS A 163 -11.85 10.51 0.05
CA LYS A 163 -11.78 9.06 0.12
C LYS A 163 -11.97 8.41 -1.25
N THR A 164 -11.14 7.42 -1.56
CA THR A 164 -11.27 6.57 -2.75
C THR A 164 -11.84 5.21 -2.36
N VAL A 165 -12.80 4.70 -3.12
CA VAL A 165 -13.50 3.46 -2.84
C VAL A 165 -13.37 2.49 -4.02
N ILE A 166 -12.89 1.29 -3.75
CA ILE A 166 -12.81 0.18 -4.69
C ILE A 166 -13.84 -0.87 -4.27
N GLY A 167 -14.86 -1.07 -5.07
CA GLY A 167 -15.99 -1.96 -4.77
C GLY A 167 -15.59 -3.43 -4.71
N LYS A 168 -16.53 -4.27 -4.25
CA LYS A 168 -16.39 -5.72 -4.20
C LYS A 168 -16.10 -6.28 -5.61
N GLY A 169 -15.20 -7.26 -5.71
CA GLY A 169 -14.90 -7.98 -6.95
C GLY A 169 -14.21 -7.16 -8.03
N VAL A 170 -13.88 -5.90 -7.76
CA VAL A 170 -13.20 -5.02 -8.72
C VAL A 170 -11.83 -5.58 -9.09
N ARG A 171 -11.49 -5.49 -10.39
CA ARG A 171 -10.16 -5.81 -10.90
C ARG A 171 -9.51 -4.57 -11.50
N ILE A 172 -8.49 -4.05 -10.85
CA ILE A 172 -7.64 -2.98 -11.38
C ILE A 172 -6.43 -3.64 -12.03
N THR A 173 -6.27 -3.45 -13.35
CA THR A 173 -5.21 -4.12 -14.09
C THR A 173 -3.92 -3.28 -14.14
N TYR A 174 -2.89 -3.80 -14.78
CA TYR A 174 -1.52 -3.29 -14.75
C TYR A 174 -1.43 -1.79 -15.11
N HIS A 175 -0.58 -1.05 -14.38
CA HIS A 175 -0.28 0.36 -14.63
C HIS A 175 -1.50 1.29 -14.64
N ALA A 176 -2.66 0.85 -14.17
CA ALA A 176 -3.83 1.71 -14.05
C ALA A 176 -3.65 2.73 -12.92
N THR A 177 -4.23 3.91 -13.08
CA THR A 177 -4.18 4.98 -12.09
C THR A 177 -5.59 5.38 -11.69
N ILE A 178 -5.92 5.22 -10.41
CA ILE A 178 -7.18 5.67 -9.83
C ILE A 178 -6.95 7.00 -9.13
N LEU A 179 -7.64 8.04 -9.56
CA LEU A 179 -7.48 9.36 -8.96
C LEU A 179 -8.31 9.51 -7.68
N ALA A 180 -7.93 10.50 -6.89
CA ALA A 180 -8.50 10.76 -5.59
C ALA A 180 -10.02 11.02 -5.63
N GLY A 181 -10.77 10.46 -4.69
CA GLY A 181 -12.21 10.60 -4.61
C GLY A 181 -13.01 9.72 -5.58
N THR A 182 -12.36 8.87 -6.34
CA THR A 182 -13.02 7.96 -7.27
C THR A 182 -13.72 6.82 -6.53
N HIS A 183 -14.93 6.48 -6.96
CA HIS A 183 -15.64 5.29 -6.52
C HIS A 183 -15.74 4.30 -7.68
N ILE A 184 -14.98 3.20 -7.62
CA ILE A 184 -15.07 2.10 -8.57
C ILE A 184 -16.17 1.16 -8.08
N ALA A 185 -17.25 1.08 -8.82
CA ALA A 185 -18.40 0.25 -8.45
C ALA A 185 -18.06 -1.26 -8.52
N ALA A 186 -18.84 -2.06 -7.77
CA ALA A 186 -18.59 -3.50 -7.65
C ALA A 186 -18.53 -4.21 -9.02
N ASP A 187 -17.75 -5.30 -9.07
CA ASP A 187 -17.59 -6.20 -10.20
C ASP A 187 -17.16 -5.52 -11.51
N SER A 188 -16.53 -4.34 -11.38
CA SER A 188 -15.96 -3.59 -12.50
C SER A 188 -14.52 -4.00 -12.79
N MET A 189 -14.07 -3.76 -14.01
CA MET A 189 -12.67 -3.94 -14.42
C MET A 189 -12.08 -2.64 -14.95
N ILE A 190 -10.92 -2.27 -14.44
CA ILE A 190 -10.12 -1.15 -14.94
C ILE A 190 -9.03 -1.70 -15.85
N GLY A 191 -9.08 -1.31 -17.12
CA GLY A 191 -8.15 -1.77 -18.14
C GLY A 191 -6.72 -1.27 -17.91
N THR A 192 -5.77 -1.99 -18.49
CA THR A 192 -4.34 -1.68 -18.39
C THR A 192 -4.02 -0.25 -18.84
N GLY A 193 -3.22 0.47 -18.06
CA GLY A 193 -2.81 1.83 -18.35
C GLY A 193 -3.91 2.89 -18.29
N SER A 194 -5.12 2.52 -17.83
CA SER A 194 -6.23 3.47 -17.73
C SER A 194 -6.02 4.47 -16.60
N ILE A 195 -6.40 5.73 -16.85
CA ILE A 195 -6.52 6.76 -15.81
C ILE A 195 -8.01 6.95 -15.52
N VAL A 196 -8.42 6.75 -14.28
CA VAL A 196 -9.82 6.84 -13.84
C VAL A 196 -10.01 8.06 -12.95
N PRO A 197 -10.51 9.18 -13.51
CA PRO A 197 -10.67 10.43 -12.76
C PRO A 197 -12.03 10.55 -12.07
N THR A 198 -13.00 9.69 -12.42
CA THR A 198 -14.38 9.76 -11.96
C THR A 198 -14.92 8.38 -11.64
N SER A 199 -15.98 8.33 -10.84
CA SER A 199 -16.61 7.08 -10.44
C SER A 199 -17.15 6.27 -11.62
N THR A 200 -17.18 4.94 -11.47
CA THR A 200 -17.66 4.00 -12.49
C THR A 200 -19.03 3.45 -12.10
N GLU A 201 -19.74 2.89 -13.08
CA GLU A 201 -20.95 2.10 -12.86
C GLU A 201 -20.61 0.61 -12.64
N PRO A 202 -21.49 -0.16 -11.96
CA PRO A 202 -21.29 -1.60 -11.75
C PRO A 202 -21.18 -2.37 -13.07
N HIS A 203 -20.44 -3.50 -13.04
CA HIS A 203 -20.26 -4.42 -14.17
C HIS A 203 -19.73 -3.78 -15.46
N ARG A 204 -18.95 -2.70 -15.32
CA ARG A 204 -18.35 -1.98 -16.45
C ARG A 204 -16.86 -2.27 -16.57
N ALA A 205 -16.37 -2.28 -17.79
CA ALA A 205 -14.94 -2.23 -18.09
C ALA A 205 -14.56 -0.80 -18.50
N SER A 206 -13.65 -0.18 -17.77
CA SER A 206 -13.07 1.11 -18.14
C SER A 206 -11.75 0.85 -18.84
N VAL A 207 -11.63 1.26 -20.10
CA VAL A 207 -10.43 1.07 -20.94
C VAL A 207 -10.05 2.37 -21.65
N GLY A 208 -8.75 2.68 -21.68
CA GLY A 208 -8.18 3.79 -22.48
C GLY A 208 -7.66 4.97 -21.67
N GLY A 209 -7.06 5.93 -22.37
CA GLY A 209 -6.51 7.18 -21.82
C GLY A 209 -7.61 8.11 -21.27
N PRO A 210 -7.33 9.38 -20.96
CA PRO A 210 -8.05 10.20 -19.97
C PRO A 210 -9.57 10.41 -20.15
N ALA A 211 -10.22 9.70 -21.05
CA ALA A 211 -11.68 9.62 -21.15
C ALA A 211 -12.09 8.17 -21.45
N PRO A 212 -12.22 7.29 -20.45
CA PRO A 212 -12.59 5.90 -20.67
C PRO A 212 -13.99 5.80 -21.26
N LYS A 213 -14.09 5.24 -22.47
CA LYS A 213 -15.37 4.76 -22.98
C LYS A 213 -15.70 3.45 -22.26
N ALA A 214 -16.78 3.42 -21.51
CA ALA A 214 -17.27 2.19 -20.90
C ALA A 214 -17.70 1.20 -21.98
N LYS A 215 -17.23 -0.06 -21.91
CA LYS A 215 -17.73 -1.18 -22.72
C LYS A 215 -18.48 -2.15 -21.80
N GLU A 216 -19.62 -2.61 -22.26
CA GLU A 216 -20.34 -3.71 -21.58
C GLU A 216 -19.54 -5.00 -21.71
N GLN A 217 -19.36 -5.69 -20.59
CA GLN A 217 -18.82 -7.06 -20.60
C GLN A 217 -20.00 -8.04 -20.69
N SER A 218 -19.94 -8.93 -21.66
CA SER A 218 -20.83 -10.08 -21.67
C SER A 218 -20.51 -10.98 -20.48
N PRO A 219 -21.51 -11.55 -19.80
CA PRO A 219 -21.26 -12.51 -18.73
C PRO A 219 -20.46 -13.70 -19.28
N ALA A 220 -19.44 -14.12 -18.54
CA ALA A 220 -18.68 -15.32 -18.89
C ALA A 220 -19.63 -16.54 -18.95
N PRO A 221 -19.44 -17.45 -19.91
CA PRO A 221 -20.20 -18.69 -19.91
C PRO A 221 -19.94 -19.43 -18.58
N ARG A 222 -21.01 -19.82 -17.93
CA ARG A 222 -20.92 -20.65 -16.71
C ARG A 222 -20.36 -22.01 -17.12
N ALA A 223 -19.20 -22.38 -16.57
CA ALA A 223 -18.64 -23.71 -16.67
C ALA A 223 -19.43 -24.68 -15.75
#